data_34b3ca0cc1e616eea677f5a8d33e4efa
#
_entry.id   34b3ca0cc1e616eea677f5a8d33e4efa
#
_cell.length_a   1.000
_cell.length_b   1.000
_cell.length_c   1.000
_cell.angle_alpha   90.00
_cell.angle_beta   90.00
_cell.angle_gamma   90.00
#
_symmetry.space_group_name_H-M   'P 1'
#
loop_
_entity.id
_entity.type
_entity.pdbx_description
1 polymer ?
#
loop_
_entity_poly.entity_id
_entity_poly.type
_entity_poly.pdbx_seq_one_letter_code
_entity_poly.pdbx_strand_id
1 'polypeptide(L)'
;EKTKLIVKEMLDLLALDLVEKGLVTNQIVLTIGYDKDNEYHGEMMIDRYNRKIPKHARGTINLERYTSSSKLIIKEVIKKFDEIVNRNLMVKRINISASNVLYEDKVKDMIYHRQLNLFTNHQNINQKDEKEALEKEKNLQKATLKIKQKYGKNAILKGMNLEEGATTRERNEIIGGHKA
;
A
#
# COMPACT_ATOMS: atom_id res chain seq x y z
N GLU A 1 -10.17 -3.63 13.21
CA GLU A 1 -10.61 -3.93 11.85
C GLU A 1 -10.71 -2.67 10.97
N LYS A 2 -11.38 -1.57 11.40
CA LYS A 2 -11.50 -0.32 10.62
C LYS A 2 -10.14 0.23 10.16
N THR A 3 -9.14 0.29 11.05
CA THR A 3 -7.78 0.73 10.69
C THR A 3 -7.14 -0.13 9.60
N LYS A 4 -7.33 -1.44 9.68
CA LYS A 4 -6.82 -2.40 8.69
C LYS A 4 -7.46 -2.18 7.32
N LEU A 5 -8.77 -1.90 7.29
CA LEU A 5 -9.49 -1.56 6.07
C LEU A 5 -8.93 -0.28 5.44
N ILE A 6 -8.73 0.77 6.24
CA ILE A 6 -8.15 2.04 5.76
C ILE A 6 -6.74 1.84 5.19
N VAL A 7 -5.91 1.00 5.83
CA VAL A 7 -4.58 0.65 5.30
C VAL A 7 -4.69 -0.02 3.93
N LYS A 8 -5.60 -0.98 3.75
CA LYS A 8 -5.84 -1.62 2.44
C LYS A 8 -6.28 -0.61 1.37
N GLU A 9 -7.20 0.29 1.71
CA GLU A 9 -7.66 1.36 0.82
C GLU A 9 -6.51 2.28 0.39
N MET A 10 -5.66 2.70 1.35
CA MET A 10 -4.52 3.56 1.06
C MET A 10 -3.49 2.86 0.17
N LEU A 11 -3.23 1.57 0.39
CA LEU A 11 -2.32 0.78 -0.43
C LEU A 11 -2.84 0.58 -1.86
N ASP A 12 -4.14 0.42 -2.01
CA ASP A 12 -4.76 0.31 -3.34
C ASP A 12 -4.61 1.61 -4.14
N LEU A 13 -4.82 2.75 -3.49
CA LEU A 13 -4.59 4.06 -4.11
C LEU A 13 -3.12 4.28 -4.44
N LEU A 14 -2.19 3.89 -3.56
CA LEU A 14 -0.75 3.96 -3.82
C LEU A 14 -0.34 3.10 -5.02
N ALA A 15 -0.89 1.88 -5.13
CA ALA A 15 -0.63 1.00 -6.26
C ALA A 15 -1.15 1.59 -7.59
N LEU A 16 -2.32 2.22 -7.57
CA LEU A 16 -2.86 2.92 -8.74
C LEU A 16 -1.98 4.11 -9.14
N ASP A 17 -1.49 4.90 -8.17
CA ASP A 17 -0.57 6.02 -8.43
C ASP A 17 0.77 5.54 -9.04
N LEU A 18 1.30 4.42 -8.57
CA LEU A 18 2.48 3.80 -9.17
C LEU A 18 2.23 3.39 -10.63
N VAL A 19 1.09 2.75 -10.93
CA VAL A 19 0.73 2.35 -12.31
C VAL A 19 0.53 3.58 -13.20
N GLU A 20 -0.13 4.63 -12.71
CA GLU A 20 -0.36 5.87 -13.46
C GLU A 20 0.96 6.52 -13.88
N LYS A 21 1.95 6.51 -12.99
CA LYS A 21 3.28 7.10 -13.23
C LYS A 21 4.28 6.15 -13.92
N GLY A 22 3.89 4.92 -14.22
CA GLY A 22 4.79 3.90 -14.78
C GLY A 22 5.91 3.50 -13.82
N LEU A 23 5.64 3.53 -12.51
CA LEU A 23 6.58 3.27 -11.45
C LEU A 23 6.30 1.92 -10.79
N VAL A 24 7.36 1.34 -10.22
CA VAL A 24 7.31 0.13 -9.38
C VAL A 24 8.17 0.32 -8.15
N THR A 25 7.86 -0.40 -7.09
CA THR A 25 8.63 -0.37 -5.84
C THR A 25 8.89 -1.78 -5.33
N ASN A 26 9.96 -1.95 -4.56
CA ASN A 26 10.21 -3.17 -3.80
C ASN A 26 10.24 -2.94 -2.29
N GLN A 27 9.87 -1.73 -1.83
CA GLN A 27 9.87 -1.43 -0.40
C GLN A 27 8.73 -0.47 -0.04
N ILE A 28 7.95 -0.85 0.97
CA ILE A 28 6.90 -0.02 1.56
C ILE A 28 7.24 0.28 3.02
N VAL A 29 7.01 1.51 3.44
CA VAL A 29 7.12 1.91 4.85
C VAL A 29 5.73 2.24 5.37
N LEU A 30 5.33 1.54 6.43
CA LEU A 30 4.08 1.76 7.15
C LEU A 30 4.40 2.38 8.52
N THR A 31 3.70 3.46 8.87
CA THR A 31 3.77 4.09 10.20
C THR A 31 2.37 4.31 10.73
N ILE A 32 2.11 3.81 11.93
CA ILE A 32 0.84 3.97 12.66
C ILE A 32 1.09 4.90 13.85
N GLY A 33 0.45 6.04 13.85
CA GLY A 33 0.48 6.99 14.97
C GLY A 33 -0.78 6.85 15.82
N TYR A 34 -0.59 6.86 17.14
CA TYR A 34 -1.66 6.72 18.12
C TYR A 34 -2.12 8.08 18.65
N ASP A 35 -3.33 8.11 19.16
CA ASP A 35 -3.86 9.32 19.78
C ASP A 35 -3.17 9.59 21.13
N LYS A 36 -3.04 10.88 21.49
CA LYS A 36 -2.46 11.34 22.76
C LYS A 36 -3.32 10.96 23.97
N ASP A 37 -4.64 10.82 23.75
CA ASP A 37 -5.62 10.55 24.80
C ASP A 37 -5.73 9.04 25.13
N ASN A 38 -4.85 8.19 24.57
CA ASN A 38 -4.74 6.81 24.97
C ASN A 38 -4.17 6.69 26.40
N GLU A 39 -4.86 5.96 27.27
CA GLU A 39 -4.30 5.50 28.54
C GLU A 39 -3.28 4.41 28.27
N TYR A 40 -1.99 4.78 28.26
CA TYR A 40 -0.91 3.87 27.90
C TYR A 40 0.32 4.08 28.77
N HIS A 41 0.81 3.01 29.39
CA HIS A 41 1.98 3.02 30.28
C HIS A 41 3.26 2.43 29.65
N GLY A 42 3.23 2.16 28.34
CA GLY A 42 4.39 1.64 27.59
C GLY A 42 5.31 2.74 27.06
N GLU A 43 6.00 2.44 25.95
CA GLU A 43 6.92 3.39 25.35
C GLU A 43 6.20 4.64 24.82
N MET A 44 6.63 5.79 25.32
CA MET A 44 6.12 7.11 24.93
C MET A 44 7.17 7.87 24.12
N MET A 45 6.72 8.80 23.30
CA MET A 45 7.56 9.77 22.60
C MET A 45 6.97 11.18 22.74
N ILE A 46 7.79 12.19 22.48
CA ILE A 46 7.35 13.58 22.43
C ILE A 46 7.11 13.96 20.98
N ASP A 47 5.93 14.49 20.68
CA ASP A 47 5.59 14.98 19.34
C ASP A 47 6.17 16.40 19.11
N ARG A 48 6.01 16.93 17.89
CA ARG A 48 6.47 18.28 17.52
C ARG A 48 5.80 19.42 18.31
N TYR A 49 4.72 19.14 19.02
CA TYR A 49 4.00 20.09 19.89
C TYR A 49 4.34 19.90 21.37
N ASN A 50 5.44 19.18 21.68
CA ASN A 50 5.87 18.86 23.03
C ASN A 50 4.85 18.05 23.86
N ARG A 51 4.00 17.25 23.22
CA ARG A 51 3.01 16.40 23.88
C ARG A 51 3.53 14.98 23.98
N LYS A 52 3.32 14.34 25.12
CA LYS A 52 3.59 12.91 25.30
C LYS A 52 2.53 12.10 24.53
N ILE A 53 2.96 11.27 23.63
CA ILE A 53 2.11 10.36 22.84
C ILE A 53 2.70 8.95 22.85
N PRO A 54 1.89 7.89 22.70
CA PRO A 54 2.41 6.55 22.51
C PRO A 54 3.35 6.49 21.30
N LYS A 55 4.46 5.76 21.43
CA LYS A 55 5.43 5.60 20.35
C LYS A 55 4.76 5.01 19.12
N HIS A 56 5.04 5.58 17.96
CA HIS A 56 4.50 5.12 16.69
C HIS A 56 4.97 3.70 16.38
N ALA A 57 4.05 2.84 15.92
CA ALA A 57 4.44 1.58 15.31
C ALA A 57 4.92 1.85 13.89
N ARG A 58 6.13 1.40 13.55
CA ARG A 58 6.74 1.56 12.24
C ARG A 58 7.29 0.23 11.73
N GLY A 59 6.99 -0.08 10.48
CA GLY A 59 7.52 -1.25 9.79
C GLY A 59 7.96 -0.91 8.39
N THR A 60 9.11 -1.46 7.99
CA THR A 60 9.58 -1.47 6.61
C THR A 60 9.32 -2.86 6.04
N ILE A 61 8.67 -2.92 4.90
CA ILE A 61 8.28 -4.15 4.20
C ILE A 61 9.08 -4.21 2.92
N ASN A 62 9.98 -5.20 2.81
CA ASN A 62 10.70 -5.49 1.59
C ASN A 62 9.90 -6.52 0.79
N LEU A 63 9.58 -6.17 -0.44
CA LEU A 63 8.90 -7.04 -1.38
C LEU A 63 9.95 -7.87 -2.15
N GLU A 64 9.63 -9.10 -2.48
CA GLU A 64 10.54 -10.02 -3.19
C GLU A 64 10.97 -9.50 -4.56
N ARG A 65 10.15 -8.63 -5.16
CA ARG A 65 10.38 -8.03 -6.48
C ARG A 65 9.84 -6.61 -6.56
N TYR A 66 10.33 -5.86 -7.54
CA TYR A 66 9.71 -4.59 -7.92
C TYR A 66 8.32 -4.82 -8.49
N THR A 67 7.32 -4.13 -7.95
CA THR A 67 5.92 -4.32 -8.36
C THR A 67 5.08 -3.06 -8.15
N SER A 68 3.99 -2.95 -8.91
CA SER A 68 2.86 -2.04 -8.67
C SER A 68 1.55 -2.81 -8.44
N SER A 69 1.62 -4.13 -8.23
CA SER A 69 0.45 -4.97 -7.94
C SER A 69 -0.14 -4.62 -6.58
N SER A 70 -1.39 -4.15 -6.55
CA SER A 70 -2.10 -3.87 -5.31
C SER A 70 -2.26 -5.13 -4.45
N LYS A 71 -2.47 -6.30 -5.07
CA LYS A 71 -2.63 -7.57 -4.36
C LYS A 71 -1.37 -7.98 -3.61
N LEU A 72 -0.20 -7.92 -4.28
CA LEU A 72 1.07 -8.28 -3.65
C LEU A 72 1.44 -7.30 -2.54
N ILE A 73 1.31 -5.99 -2.79
CA ILE A 73 1.62 -4.94 -1.81
C ILE A 73 0.70 -5.09 -0.59
N ILE A 74 -0.61 -5.21 -0.78
CA ILE A 74 -1.58 -5.33 0.32
C ILE A 74 -1.28 -6.58 1.15
N LYS A 75 -1.02 -7.73 0.51
CA LYS A 75 -0.73 -8.99 1.20
C LYS A 75 0.41 -8.85 2.19
N GLU A 76 1.55 -8.33 1.75
CA GLU A 76 2.74 -8.23 2.60
C GLU A 76 2.63 -7.12 3.65
N VAL A 77 2.03 -5.98 3.29
CA VAL A 77 1.86 -4.87 4.24
C VAL A 77 0.86 -5.21 5.34
N ILE A 78 -0.23 -5.91 5.02
CA ILE A 78 -1.22 -6.33 6.04
C ILE A 78 -0.62 -7.35 7.00
N LYS A 79 0.21 -8.25 6.53
CA LYS A 79 0.96 -9.16 7.40
C LYS A 79 1.83 -8.36 8.40
N LYS A 80 2.58 -7.37 7.91
CA LYS A 80 3.40 -6.51 8.77
C LYS A 80 2.56 -5.64 9.70
N PHE A 81 1.42 -5.11 9.24
CA PHE A 81 0.49 -4.36 10.06
C PHE A 81 0.03 -5.18 11.28
N ASP A 82 -0.37 -6.46 11.08
CA ASP A 82 -0.82 -7.33 12.16
C ASP A 82 0.29 -7.64 13.19
N GLU A 83 1.57 -7.58 12.78
CA GLU A 83 2.72 -7.77 13.67
C GLU A 83 3.02 -6.53 14.54
N ILE A 84 2.89 -5.33 13.96
CA ILE A 84 3.38 -4.10 14.63
C ILE A 84 2.29 -3.29 15.33
N VAL A 85 1.01 -3.45 14.95
CA VAL A 85 -0.06 -2.63 15.48
C VAL A 85 -0.39 -3.00 16.93
N ASN A 86 -0.46 -2.00 17.80
CA ASN A 86 -1.05 -2.19 19.13
C ASN A 86 -2.57 -2.00 19.02
N ARG A 87 -3.31 -3.13 19.16
CA ARG A 87 -4.78 -3.17 18.98
C ARG A 87 -5.54 -2.51 20.13
N ASN A 88 -4.88 -2.26 21.24
CA ASN A 88 -5.48 -1.64 22.43
C ASN A 88 -5.42 -0.11 22.37
N LEU A 89 -4.73 0.46 21.38
CA LEU A 89 -4.55 1.89 21.26
C LEU A 89 -5.40 2.46 20.12
N MET A 90 -6.01 3.60 20.37
CA MET A 90 -6.72 4.38 19.36
C MET A 90 -5.72 4.94 18.35
N VAL A 91 -5.92 4.62 17.08
CA VAL A 91 -5.09 5.10 15.98
C VAL A 91 -5.54 6.49 15.55
N LYS A 92 -4.60 7.41 15.46
CA LYS A 92 -4.81 8.80 15.00
C LYS A 92 -4.38 9.03 13.58
N ARG A 93 -3.28 8.40 13.18
CA ARG A 93 -2.64 8.65 11.88
C ARG A 93 -2.11 7.37 11.27
N ILE A 94 -2.23 7.29 9.95
CA ILE A 94 -1.62 6.24 9.14
C ILE A 94 -0.79 6.95 8.06
N ASN A 95 0.48 6.60 7.94
CA ASN A 95 1.33 7.04 6.84
C ASN A 95 1.86 5.80 6.11
N ILE A 96 1.75 5.84 4.79
CA ILE A 96 2.26 4.79 3.90
C ILE A 96 3.09 5.48 2.83
N SER A 97 4.29 4.97 2.60
CA SER A 97 5.16 5.47 1.54
C SER A 97 5.84 4.32 0.80
N ALA A 98 5.97 4.48 -0.51
CA ALA A 98 6.82 3.63 -1.33
C ALA A 98 8.26 4.18 -1.28
N SER A 99 9.22 3.31 -1.05
CA SER A 99 10.66 3.57 -1.13
C SER A 99 11.28 2.73 -2.25
N ASN A 100 12.52 3.01 -2.62
CA ASN A 100 13.19 2.29 -3.72
C ASN A 100 12.35 2.24 -4.99
N VAL A 101 11.79 3.39 -5.38
CA VAL A 101 10.90 3.52 -6.53
C VAL A 101 11.73 3.64 -7.80
N LEU A 102 11.40 2.85 -8.82
CA LEU A 102 12.05 2.87 -10.14
C LEU A 102 11.00 2.94 -11.23
N TYR A 103 11.41 3.43 -12.41
CA TYR A 103 10.60 3.26 -13.61
C TYR A 103 10.55 1.78 -14.01
N GLU A 104 9.37 1.31 -14.40
CA GLU A 104 9.15 -0.10 -14.74
C GLU A 104 10.08 -0.59 -15.86
N ASP A 105 10.37 0.26 -16.84
CA ASP A 105 11.25 -0.09 -17.96
C ASP A 105 12.68 -0.37 -17.48
N LYS A 106 13.19 0.39 -16.52
CA LYS A 106 14.52 0.14 -15.92
C LYS A 106 14.62 -1.21 -15.22
N VAL A 107 13.51 -1.68 -14.60
CA VAL A 107 13.49 -2.98 -13.93
C VAL A 107 13.51 -4.13 -14.93
N LYS A 108 12.84 -3.98 -16.08
CA LYS A 108 12.90 -4.98 -17.17
C LYS A 108 14.34 -5.20 -17.65
N ASP A 109 15.09 -4.11 -17.81
CA ASP A 109 16.51 -4.19 -18.22
C ASP A 109 17.37 -4.90 -17.15
N MET A 110 17.12 -4.65 -15.87
CA MET A 110 17.84 -5.33 -14.77
C MET A 110 17.60 -6.85 -14.73
N ILE A 111 16.40 -7.32 -15.10
CA ILE A 111 16.05 -8.73 -15.09
C ILE A 111 16.85 -9.49 -16.16
N TYR A 112 17.14 -8.88 -17.29
CA TYR A 112 17.96 -9.50 -18.35
C TYR A 112 19.41 -9.77 -17.94
N HIS A 113 19.92 -9.07 -16.92
CA HIS A 113 21.29 -9.27 -16.40
C HIS A 113 21.34 -10.22 -15.19
N ARG A 114 20.22 -10.76 -14.73
CA ARG A 114 20.21 -11.72 -13.62
C ARG A 114 20.51 -13.11 -14.16
N GLN A 115 21.66 -13.67 -13.75
CA GLN A 115 22.07 -15.02 -14.11
C GLN A 115 20.97 -16.03 -13.80
N LEU A 116 20.46 -16.71 -14.84
CA LEU A 116 19.48 -17.78 -14.70
C LEU A 116 20.18 -18.94 -13.99
N ASN A 117 19.71 -19.32 -12.83
CA ASN A 117 20.15 -20.53 -12.15
C ASN A 117 19.70 -21.76 -12.97
N LEU A 118 20.67 -22.48 -13.54
CA LEU A 118 20.47 -23.66 -14.40
C LEU A 118 19.76 -24.85 -13.72
N PHE A 119 19.53 -24.78 -12.39
CA PHE A 119 19.04 -25.91 -11.60
C PHE A 119 17.58 -25.78 -11.15
N THR A 120 16.81 -24.78 -11.62
CA THR A 120 15.41 -24.57 -11.21
C THR A 120 14.38 -24.94 -12.28
N ASN A 121 14.38 -26.22 -12.71
CA ASN A 121 13.44 -26.70 -13.75
C ASN A 121 11.99 -26.99 -13.27
N HIS A 122 11.68 -26.92 -11.96
CA HIS A 122 10.34 -27.22 -11.44
C HIS A 122 9.44 -26.01 -11.14
N GLN A 123 9.90 -24.77 -11.39
CA GLN A 123 9.13 -23.55 -11.10
C GLN A 123 8.42 -22.93 -12.32
N ASN A 124 8.59 -23.48 -13.51
CA ASN A 124 8.17 -22.80 -14.75
C ASN A 124 6.64 -22.71 -14.95
N ILE A 125 5.85 -23.64 -14.42
CA ILE A 125 4.39 -23.64 -14.60
C ILE A 125 3.75 -22.57 -13.72
N ASN A 126 4.10 -22.52 -12.43
CA ASN A 126 3.57 -21.53 -11.49
C ASN A 126 3.99 -20.08 -11.84
N GLN A 127 5.18 -19.89 -12.43
CA GLN A 127 5.65 -18.58 -12.84
C GLN A 127 4.89 -17.99 -14.04
N LYS A 128 4.43 -18.86 -14.97
CA LYS A 128 3.66 -18.41 -16.13
C LYS A 128 2.28 -17.92 -15.70
N ASP A 129 1.59 -18.71 -14.88
CA ASP A 129 0.26 -18.37 -14.38
C ASP A 129 0.30 -17.09 -13.52
N GLU A 130 1.33 -16.94 -12.68
CA GLU A 130 1.54 -15.74 -11.87
C GLU A 130 1.80 -14.49 -12.74
N LYS A 131 2.62 -14.62 -13.78
CA LYS A 131 2.90 -13.53 -14.71
C LYS A 131 1.65 -13.09 -15.45
N GLU A 132 0.85 -14.02 -15.95
CA GLU A 132 -0.43 -13.73 -16.59
C GLU A 132 -1.41 -13.05 -15.63
N ALA A 133 -1.47 -13.49 -14.37
CA ALA A 133 -2.31 -12.89 -13.35
C ALA A 133 -1.90 -11.44 -13.05
N LEU A 134 -0.60 -11.15 -12.98
CA LEU A 134 -0.07 -9.80 -12.77
C LEU A 134 -0.34 -8.89 -13.98
N GLU A 135 -0.23 -9.40 -15.20
CA GLU A 135 -0.59 -8.64 -16.41
C GLU A 135 -2.08 -8.32 -16.45
N LYS A 136 -2.94 -9.29 -16.14
CA LYS A 136 -4.39 -9.07 -16.02
C LYS A 136 -4.72 -8.01 -14.96
N GLU A 137 -4.09 -8.10 -13.78
CA GLU A 137 -4.27 -7.08 -12.73
C GLU A 137 -3.85 -5.70 -13.21
N LYS A 138 -2.69 -5.58 -13.84
CA LYS A 138 -2.17 -4.31 -14.38
C LYS A 138 -3.10 -3.71 -15.44
N ASN A 139 -3.65 -4.54 -16.34
CA ASN A 139 -4.60 -4.08 -17.33
C ASN A 139 -5.90 -3.59 -16.68
N LEU A 140 -6.38 -4.26 -15.64
CA LEU A 140 -7.52 -3.82 -14.84
C LEU A 140 -7.23 -2.48 -14.12
N GLN A 141 -6.05 -2.32 -13.53
CA GLN A 141 -5.62 -1.06 -12.90
C GLN A 141 -5.61 0.09 -13.91
N LYS A 142 -5.06 -0.12 -15.11
CA LYS A 142 -5.06 0.88 -16.19
C LYS A 142 -6.48 1.24 -16.65
N ALA A 143 -7.36 0.25 -16.80
CA ALA A 143 -8.76 0.50 -17.13
C ALA A 143 -9.48 1.30 -16.03
N THR A 144 -9.24 0.95 -14.76
CA THR A 144 -9.75 1.68 -13.60
C THR A 144 -9.29 3.15 -13.60
N LEU A 145 -8.01 3.40 -13.87
CA LEU A 145 -7.46 4.75 -13.98
C LEU A 145 -8.15 5.57 -15.09
N LYS A 146 -8.32 5.00 -16.28
CA LYS A 146 -9.03 5.67 -17.39
C LYS A 146 -10.46 6.06 -17.01
N ILE A 147 -11.19 5.17 -16.32
CA ILE A 147 -12.55 5.46 -15.84
C ILE A 147 -12.51 6.59 -14.80
N LYS A 148 -11.60 6.53 -13.81
CA LYS A 148 -11.47 7.56 -12.78
C LYS A 148 -11.07 8.93 -13.36
N GLN A 149 -10.20 8.96 -14.36
CA GLN A 149 -9.80 10.19 -15.06
C GLN A 149 -10.97 10.81 -15.82
N LYS A 150 -11.81 9.98 -16.47
CA LYS A 150 -12.92 10.46 -17.30
C LYS A 150 -14.16 10.85 -16.50
N TYR A 151 -14.48 10.09 -15.43
CA TYR A 151 -15.74 10.19 -14.71
C TYR A 151 -15.59 10.58 -13.23
N GLY A 152 -14.35 10.84 -12.79
CA GLY A 152 -14.05 11.21 -11.41
C GLY A 152 -13.58 10.05 -10.52
N LYS A 153 -12.92 10.40 -9.40
CA LYS A 153 -12.25 9.43 -8.53
C LYS A 153 -13.19 8.39 -7.92
N ASN A 154 -14.46 8.73 -7.72
CA ASN A 154 -15.48 7.86 -7.14
C ASN A 154 -16.30 7.08 -8.19
N ALA A 155 -16.00 7.23 -9.50
CA ALA A 155 -16.77 6.57 -10.57
C ALA A 155 -16.67 5.03 -10.54
N ILE A 156 -15.59 4.49 -10.02
CA ILE A 156 -15.41 3.05 -9.82
C ILE A 156 -14.73 2.81 -8.47
N LEU A 157 -15.33 1.93 -7.66
CA LEU A 157 -14.87 1.57 -6.32
C LEU A 157 -14.78 0.05 -6.21
N LYS A 158 -13.86 -0.44 -5.37
CA LYS A 158 -13.82 -1.85 -4.99
C LYS A 158 -14.82 -2.13 -3.86
N GLY A 159 -15.28 -3.38 -3.72
CA GLY A 159 -16.21 -3.75 -2.63
C GLY A 159 -15.75 -3.31 -1.25
N MET A 160 -14.44 -3.40 -0.96
CA MET A 160 -13.88 -2.95 0.32
C MET A 160 -14.09 -1.45 0.60
N ASN A 161 -14.27 -0.62 -0.42
CA ASN A 161 -14.53 0.82 -0.26
C ASN A 161 -15.99 1.12 0.13
N LEU A 162 -16.83 0.09 0.19
CA LEU A 162 -18.24 0.17 0.59
C LEU A 162 -18.49 -0.48 1.95
N GLU A 163 -17.47 -1.08 2.56
CA GLU A 163 -17.54 -1.66 3.90
C GLU A 163 -17.72 -0.58 4.97
N GLU A 164 -18.32 -0.95 6.10
CA GLU A 164 -18.46 -0.05 7.25
C GLU A 164 -17.10 0.41 7.77
N GLY A 165 -16.88 1.72 7.80
CA GLY A 165 -15.61 2.33 8.20
C GLY A 165 -14.63 2.57 7.06
N ALA A 166 -15.00 2.25 5.81
CA ALA A 166 -14.25 2.67 4.63
C ALA A 166 -14.25 4.20 4.48
N THR A 167 -13.14 4.77 4.04
CA THR A 167 -12.93 6.23 3.97
C THR A 167 -12.56 6.74 2.58
N THR A 168 -12.39 5.84 1.59
CA THR A 168 -11.93 6.23 0.26
C THR A 168 -12.84 7.24 -0.41
N ARG A 169 -14.17 7.08 -0.33
CA ARG A 169 -15.13 8.02 -0.94
C ARG A 169 -14.94 9.44 -0.41
N GLU A 170 -14.92 9.57 0.92
CA GLU A 170 -14.76 10.88 1.59
C GLU A 170 -13.38 11.47 1.27
N ARG A 171 -12.31 10.67 1.31
CA ARG A 171 -10.95 11.13 0.97
C ARG A 171 -10.81 11.59 -0.47
N ASN A 172 -11.53 11.01 -1.40
CA ASN A 172 -11.53 11.42 -2.80
C ASN A 172 -12.20 12.79 -3.03
N GLU A 173 -13.06 13.21 -2.10
CA GLU A 173 -13.77 14.49 -2.12
C GLU A 173 -12.99 15.61 -1.39
N ILE A 174 -11.88 15.25 -0.70
CA ILE A 174 -11.06 16.23 0.00
C ILE A 174 -9.99 16.79 -0.95
N ILE A 175 -9.95 18.11 -1.07
CA ILE A 175 -8.93 18.84 -1.82
C ILE A 175 -8.08 19.63 -0.80
N GLY A 176 -6.77 19.35 -0.77
CA GLY A 176 -5.84 20.07 0.14
C GLY A 176 -6.15 19.92 1.64
N GLY A 177 -6.86 18.84 2.03
CA GLY A 177 -7.25 18.57 3.42
C GLY A 177 -8.59 19.18 3.84
N HIS A 178 -9.30 19.82 2.93
CA HIS A 178 -10.63 20.39 3.16
C HIS A 178 -11.66 19.73 2.25
N LYS A 179 -12.92 19.62 2.71
CA LYS A 179 -14.03 19.24 1.82
C LYS A 179 -14.21 20.34 0.77
N ALA A 180 -14.31 19.92 -0.50
CA ALA A 180 -14.63 20.81 -1.60
C ALA A 180 -16.09 21.25 -1.52
#